data_0c0b1af4f67958e4ea3e74a14d4f9848
#
_entry.id   0c0b1af4f67958e4ea3e74a14d4f9848
#
_cell.length_a   1.000
_cell.length_b   1.000
_cell.length_c   1.000
_cell.angle_alpha   90.00
_cell.angle_beta   90.00
_cell.angle_gamma   90.00
#
_symmetry.space_group_name_H-M   'P 1'
#
loop_
_entity.id
_entity.type
_entity.pdbx_description
1 polymer ?
#
loop_
_entity_poly.entity_id
_entity_poly.type
_entity_poly.pdbx_seq_one_letter_code
_entity_poly.pdbx_strand_id
1 'polypeptide(L)'
;MNPFFEKSLVLDSEAEWEQVEPKIRRKLMSYSADIMLVKVAFEEGGVGNLHHHHHLQISYVASGAFEITIDGETKILRAGDVYNVPKNAIHGAVCLEEGLLIDVFSPLREDFI
;
A
#
# COMPACT_ATOMS: atom_id res chain seq x y z
N MET A 1 9.92 -14.11 15.55
CA MET A 1 8.95 -14.28 14.44
C MET A 1 7.87 -13.21 14.54
N ASN A 2 7.51 -12.60 13.43
CA ASN A 2 6.46 -11.60 13.42
C ASN A 2 5.10 -12.26 13.71
N PRO A 3 4.31 -11.74 14.68
CA PRO A 3 3.06 -12.38 15.10
C PRO A 3 1.97 -12.41 14.03
N PHE A 4 2.10 -11.65 12.95
CA PHE A 4 1.10 -11.62 11.88
C PHE A 4 1.41 -12.59 10.73
N PHE A 5 2.57 -13.27 10.79
CA PHE A 5 2.93 -14.25 9.77
C PHE A 5 2.01 -15.46 9.87
N GLU A 6 1.32 -15.76 8.78
CA GLU A 6 0.35 -16.85 8.69
C GLU A 6 -0.80 -16.79 9.71
N LYS A 7 -1.07 -15.61 10.27
CA LYS A 7 -2.21 -15.42 11.17
C LYS A 7 -3.48 -15.31 10.33
N SER A 8 -4.42 -16.23 10.53
CA SER A 8 -5.63 -16.34 9.71
C SER A 8 -6.66 -15.25 9.98
N LEU A 9 -6.82 -14.85 11.22
CA LEU A 9 -7.83 -13.86 11.63
C LEU A 9 -7.12 -12.71 12.34
N VAL A 10 -7.17 -11.53 11.77
CA VAL A 10 -6.51 -10.35 12.32
C VAL A 10 -7.53 -9.23 12.45
N LEU A 11 -7.73 -8.75 13.68
CA LEU A 11 -8.55 -7.58 13.92
C LEU A 11 -7.72 -6.33 13.63
N ASP A 12 -8.33 -5.31 13.06
CA ASP A 12 -7.63 -4.06 12.77
C ASP A 12 -6.96 -3.48 14.01
N SER A 13 -7.59 -3.62 15.17
CA SER A 13 -7.07 -3.12 16.44
C SER A 13 -5.81 -3.86 16.93
N GLU A 14 -5.52 -5.03 16.42
CA GLU A 14 -4.32 -5.80 16.80
C GLU A 14 -3.06 -5.30 16.08
N ALA A 15 -3.21 -4.68 14.92
CA ALA A 15 -2.09 -4.17 14.15
C ALA A 15 -1.83 -2.72 14.51
N GLU A 16 -0.56 -2.32 14.46
CA GLU A 16 -0.15 -0.95 14.82
C GLU A 16 0.26 -0.16 13.60
N TRP A 17 -0.04 1.14 13.61
CA TRP A 17 0.44 2.07 12.60
C TRP A 17 1.93 2.33 12.78
N GLU A 18 2.65 2.32 11.67
CA GLU A 18 4.06 2.68 11.61
C GLU A 18 4.20 3.90 10.72
N GLN A 19 4.82 4.96 11.23
CA GLN A 19 5.10 6.15 10.43
C GLN A 19 6.24 5.83 9.47
N VAL A 20 6.00 5.90 8.16
CA VAL A 20 7.01 5.56 7.15
C VAL A 20 7.56 6.77 6.42
N GLU A 21 6.75 7.82 6.28
CA GLU A 21 7.10 9.11 5.69
C GLU A 21 6.31 10.19 6.42
N PRO A 22 6.64 11.49 6.25
CA PRO A 22 5.83 12.58 6.80
C PRO A 22 4.44 12.49 6.24
N LYS A 23 3.38 12.28 6.72
CA LYS A 23 2.02 12.17 6.17
C LYS A 23 1.65 10.79 5.66
N ILE A 24 2.49 9.76 5.87
CA ILE A 24 2.17 8.41 5.44
C ILE A 24 2.43 7.43 6.57
N ARG A 25 1.42 6.63 6.91
CA ARG A 25 1.50 5.56 7.89
C ARG A 25 1.09 4.26 7.24
N ARG A 26 1.67 3.15 7.66
CA ARG A 26 1.24 1.83 7.18
C ARG A 26 0.96 0.90 8.34
N LYS A 27 0.14 -0.08 8.06
CA LYS A 27 -0.27 -1.09 9.03
C LYS A 27 -0.23 -2.45 8.33
N LEU A 28 0.68 -3.33 8.76
CA LEU A 28 0.75 -4.69 8.24
C LEU A 28 -0.40 -5.47 8.86
N MET A 29 -1.29 -6.01 8.03
CA MET A 29 -2.46 -6.73 8.54
C MET A 29 -2.20 -8.23 8.66
N SER A 30 -1.83 -8.87 7.57
CA SER A 30 -1.51 -10.30 7.58
C SER A 30 -0.69 -10.65 6.36
N TYR A 31 0.10 -11.70 6.47
CA TYR A 31 0.91 -12.16 5.34
C TYR A 31 1.37 -13.59 5.51
N SER A 32 1.68 -14.22 4.39
CA SER A 32 2.40 -15.49 4.30
C SER A 32 3.55 -15.28 3.32
N ALA A 33 4.28 -16.33 2.99
CA ALA A 33 5.43 -16.22 2.08
C ALA A 33 5.05 -15.61 0.73
N ASP A 34 3.85 -15.91 0.22
CA ASP A 34 3.45 -15.58 -1.14
C ASP A 34 2.50 -14.39 -1.27
N ILE A 35 2.00 -13.86 -0.17
CA ILE A 35 1.01 -12.76 -0.20
C ILE A 35 1.05 -11.94 1.08
N MET A 36 0.82 -10.63 0.96
CA MET A 36 0.78 -9.71 2.09
C MET A 36 -0.25 -8.63 1.84
N LEU A 37 -1.04 -8.31 2.87
CA LEU A 37 -1.98 -7.18 2.82
C LEU A 37 -1.56 -6.11 3.81
N VAL A 38 -1.46 -4.88 3.31
CA VAL A 38 -1.01 -3.69 4.07
C VAL A 38 -2.02 -2.56 3.89
N LYS A 39 -2.36 -1.87 4.96
CA LYS A 39 -3.12 -0.62 4.89
C LYS A 39 -2.14 0.53 4.90
N VAL A 40 -2.34 1.51 4.02
CA VAL A 40 -1.48 2.70 3.94
C VAL A 40 -2.37 3.94 4.02
N ALA A 41 -2.23 4.68 5.09
CA ALA A 41 -3.00 5.90 5.34
C ALA A 41 -2.18 7.12 4.96
N PHE A 42 -2.77 7.99 4.14
CA PHE A 42 -2.14 9.22 3.68
C PHE A 42 -2.91 10.43 4.19
N GLU A 43 -2.20 11.41 4.71
CA GLU A 43 -2.76 12.75 4.89
C GLU A 43 -2.67 13.47 3.54
N GLU A 44 -3.48 14.49 3.35
CA GLU A 44 -3.44 15.32 2.14
C GLU A 44 -2.02 15.86 1.91
N GLY A 45 -1.54 15.74 0.68
CA GLY A 45 -0.19 16.14 0.28
C GLY A 45 0.89 15.10 0.53
N GLY A 46 0.55 13.94 1.09
CA GLY A 46 1.52 12.86 1.27
C GLY A 46 2.00 12.35 -0.09
N VAL A 47 3.30 12.10 -0.19
CA VAL A 47 3.92 11.65 -1.44
C VAL A 47 4.64 10.33 -1.24
N GLY A 48 4.16 9.29 -1.93
CA GLY A 48 4.89 8.06 -2.12
C GLY A 48 5.75 8.21 -3.36
N ASN A 49 7.06 8.39 -3.17
CA ASN A 49 7.98 8.67 -4.28
C ASN A 49 8.00 7.56 -5.32
N LEU A 50 8.33 7.92 -6.55
CA LEU A 50 8.50 6.94 -7.63
C LEU A 50 9.58 5.93 -7.21
N HIS A 51 9.23 4.66 -7.34
CA HIS A 51 10.11 3.54 -6.98
C HIS A 51 9.68 2.29 -7.75
N HIS A 52 10.42 1.23 -7.60
CA HIS A 52 10.07 -0.06 -8.20
C HIS A 52 10.47 -1.19 -7.26
N HIS A 53 9.83 -2.33 -7.44
CA HIS A 53 10.15 -3.56 -6.71
C HIS A 53 9.75 -4.78 -7.55
N HIS A 54 10.36 -5.92 -7.27
CA HIS A 54 10.05 -7.15 -8.01
C HIS A 54 8.69 -7.74 -7.65
N HIS A 55 8.12 -7.35 -6.53
CA HIS A 55 6.82 -7.81 -6.06
C HIS A 55 5.70 -7.35 -6.99
N LEU A 56 4.72 -8.20 -7.24
CA LEU A 56 3.47 -7.79 -7.85
C LEU A 56 2.67 -7.01 -6.80
N GLN A 57 1.87 -6.07 -7.24
CA GLN A 57 1.06 -5.25 -6.34
C GLN A 57 -0.29 -4.93 -6.98
N ILE A 58 -1.36 -5.12 -6.20
CA ILE A 58 -2.67 -4.58 -6.54
C ILE A 58 -3.09 -3.72 -5.36
N SER A 59 -3.56 -2.51 -5.65
CA SER A 59 -3.99 -1.57 -4.61
C SER A 59 -5.42 -1.13 -4.85
N TYR A 60 -6.18 -1.07 -3.77
CA TYR A 60 -7.57 -0.65 -3.74
C TYR A 60 -7.66 0.69 -3.01
N VAL A 61 -8.30 1.67 -3.64
CA VAL A 61 -8.55 2.96 -2.98
C VAL A 61 -9.80 2.82 -2.10
N ALA A 62 -9.59 2.73 -0.79
CA ALA A 62 -10.70 2.59 0.15
C ALA A 62 -11.37 3.94 0.44
N SER A 63 -10.60 5.02 0.47
CA SER A 63 -11.11 6.38 0.67
C SER A 63 -10.12 7.40 0.12
N GLY A 64 -10.58 8.64 -0.06
CA GLY A 64 -9.75 9.74 -0.53
C GLY A 64 -9.56 9.79 -2.04
N ALA A 65 -8.57 10.57 -2.46
CA ALA A 65 -8.22 10.72 -3.86
C ALA A 65 -6.71 10.76 -4.01
N PHE A 66 -6.21 10.08 -5.04
CA PHE A 66 -4.78 9.89 -5.26
C PHE A 66 -4.44 10.08 -6.72
N GLU A 67 -3.33 10.77 -6.98
CA GLU A 67 -2.73 10.82 -8.30
C GLU A 67 -1.75 9.65 -8.38
N ILE A 68 -2.06 8.67 -9.18
CA ILE A 68 -1.26 7.44 -9.32
C ILE A 68 -0.50 7.47 -10.63
N THR A 69 0.80 7.23 -10.57
CA THR A 69 1.67 7.13 -11.74
C THR A 69 2.25 5.73 -11.83
N ILE A 70 2.11 5.09 -13.00
CA ILE A 70 2.69 3.76 -13.27
C ILE A 70 3.30 3.82 -14.67
N ASP A 71 4.62 3.59 -14.75
CA ASP A 71 5.36 3.61 -16.02
C ASP A 71 5.06 4.84 -16.88
N GLY A 72 4.99 6.01 -16.24
CA GLY A 72 4.77 7.28 -16.91
C GLY A 72 3.31 7.63 -17.18
N GLU A 73 2.38 6.72 -16.97
CA GLU A 73 0.95 7.03 -17.10
C GLU A 73 0.40 7.48 -15.75
N THR A 74 -0.30 8.61 -15.72
CA THR A 74 -0.84 9.19 -14.50
C THR A 74 -2.35 9.33 -14.61
N LYS A 75 -3.07 8.90 -13.55
CA LYS A 75 -4.52 9.09 -13.42
C LYS A 75 -4.86 9.43 -11.98
N ILE A 76 -5.98 10.12 -11.81
CA ILE A 76 -6.55 10.37 -10.48
C ILE A 76 -7.52 9.25 -10.17
N LEU A 77 -7.28 8.54 -9.08
CA LEU A 77 -8.14 7.46 -8.60
C LEU A 77 -8.85 7.87 -7.32
N ARG A 78 -10.07 7.39 -7.16
CA ARG A 78 -10.93 7.70 -6.00
C ARG A 78 -11.45 6.40 -5.38
N ALA A 79 -12.19 6.53 -4.28
CA ALA A 79 -12.74 5.38 -3.57
C ALA A 79 -13.42 4.39 -4.52
N GLY A 80 -13.05 3.12 -4.44
CA GLY A 80 -13.54 2.05 -5.30
C GLY A 80 -12.63 1.72 -6.47
N ASP A 81 -11.70 2.62 -6.84
CA ASP A 81 -10.79 2.39 -7.95
C ASP A 81 -9.62 1.50 -7.53
N VAL A 82 -9.02 0.86 -8.51
CA VAL A 82 -7.93 -0.11 -8.31
C VAL A 82 -6.79 0.21 -9.27
N TYR A 83 -5.55 -0.03 -8.82
CA TYR A 83 -4.43 -0.05 -9.74
C TYR A 83 -3.59 -1.30 -9.54
N ASN A 84 -2.97 -1.74 -10.63
CA ASN A 84 -2.15 -2.94 -10.68
C ASN A 84 -0.74 -2.54 -11.11
N VAL A 85 0.24 -2.87 -10.28
CA VAL A 85 1.65 -2.55 -10.54
C VAL A 85 2.34 -3.82 -11.02
N PRO A 86 2.69 -3.90 -12.31
CA PRO A 86 3.46 -5.02 -12.82
C PRO A 86 4.84 -5.10 -12.16
N LYS A 87 5.44 -6.27 -12.22
CA LYS A 87 6.78 -6.50 -11.67
C LYS A 87 7.77 -5.45 -12.19
N ASN A 88 8.46 -4.80 -11.26
CA ASN A 88 9.48 -3.79 -11.53
C ASN A 88 9.00 -2.51 -12.22
N ALA A 89 7.69 -2.30 -12.37
CA ALA A 89 7.16 -1.07 -12.94
C ALA A 89 7.43 0.12 -12.01
N ILE A 90 7.89 1.25 -12.57
CA ILE A 90 8.13 2.46 -11.78
C ILE A 90 6.78 3.08 -11.45
N HIS A 91 6.52 3.28 -10.16
CA HIS A 91 5.22 3.78 -9.73
C HIS A 91 5.33 4.65 -8.48
N GLY A 92 4.31 5.45 -8.26
CA GLY A 92 4.20 6.31 -7.09
C GLY A 92 2.80 6.88 -6.94
N ALA A 93 2.58 7.55 -5.81
CA ALA A 93 1.27 8.10 -5.47
C ALA A 93 1.42 9.46 -4.79
N VAL A 94 0.54 10.39 -5.15
CA VAL A 94 0.41 11.67 -4.43
C VAL A 94 -1.02 11.74 -3.90
N CYS A 95 -1.16 11.97 -2.59
CA CYS A 95 -2.47 12.05 -1.97
C CYS A 95 -3.06 13.46 -2.18
N LEU A 96 -4.16 13.53 -2.90
CA LEU A 96 -4.86 14.79 -3.16
C LEU A 96 -5.90 15.09 -2.09
N GLU A 97 -6.56 14.06 -1.57
CA GLU A 97 -7.51 14.15 -0.46
C GLU A 97 -7.17 13.00 0.49
N GLU A 98 -7.08 13.30 1.77
CA GLU A 98 -6.78 12.32 2.81
C GLU A 98 -7.52 11.01 2.56
N GLY A 99 -6.81 9.89 2.64
CA GLY A 99 -7.41 8.62 2.32
C GLY A 99 -6.60 7.41 2.70
N LEU A 100 -7.15 6.26 2.32
CA LEU A 100 -6.60 4.95 2.65
C LEU A 100 -6.44 4.10 1.40
N LEU A 101 -5.25 3.57 1.21
CA LEU A 101 -4.97 2.53 0.22
C LEU A 101 -4.87 1.19 0.92
N ILE A 102 -5.36 0.15 0.27
CA ILE A 102 -5.15 -1.22 0.70
C ILE A 102 -4.28 -1.87 -0.35
N ASP A 103 -3.05 -2.21 0.03
CA ASP A 103 -2.06 -2.79 -0.87
C ASP A 103 -1.94 -4.29 -0.66
N VAL A 104 -1.98 -5.05 -1.74
CA VAL A 104 -1.74 -6.49 -1.73
C VAL A 104 -0.50 -6.78 -2.54
N PHE A 105 0.48 -7.44 -1.93
CA PHE A 105 1.76 -7.78 -2.56
C PHE A 105 1.91 -9.29 -2.71
N SER A 106 2.59 -9.71 -3.77
CA SER A 106 3.00 -11.10 -3.97
C SER A 106 4.40 -11.12 -4.60
N PRO A 107 5.39 -11.77 -3.97
CA PRO A 107 5.37 -12.33 -2.61
C PRO A 107 5.32 -11.25 -1.52
N LEU A 108 5.46 -11.65 -0.27
CA LEU A 108 5.50 -10.69 0.85
C LEU A 108 6.63 -9.68 0.66
N ARG A 109 6.44 -8.49 1.20
CA ARG A 109 7.48 -7.44 1.25
C ARG A 109 8.37 -7.73 2.46
N GLU A 110 9.45 -8.47 2.24
CA GLU A 110 10.42 -8.81 3.28
C GLU A 110 11.09 -7.56 3.88
N ASP A 111 11.12 -6.48 3.13
CA ASP A 111 11.65 -5.20 3.58
C ASP A 111 10.72 -4.47 4.56
N PHE A 112 9.49 -4.96 4.73
CA PHE A 112 8.54 -4.38 5.70
C PHE A 112 8.59 -5.07 7.06
N ILE A 113 9.25 -6.23 7.17
CA ILE A 113 9.28 -7.03 8.39
C ILE A 113 10.68 -7.25 8.93
#